data_e73f962f4ac7692f739ecf4e9da71023
#
_entry.id   e73f962f4ac7692f739ecf4e9da71023
#
_cell.length_a   1.000
_cell.length_b   1.000
_cell.length_c   1.000
_cell.angle_alpha   90.00
_cell.angle_beta   90.00
_cell.angle_gamma   90.00
#
_symmetry.space_group_name_H-M   'P 1'
#
loop_
_entity.id
_entity.type
_entity.pdbx_description
1 polymer ?
#
loop_
_entity_poly.entity_id
_entity_poly.type
_entity_poly.pdbx_seq_one_letter_code
_entity_poly.pdbx_strand_id
1 'polypeptide(L)'
;GIFYYWLIWKTSLGYDLRATGSNPIAAKFSGADPAKLIILAMLISGAIAGMVGMSGLMGYYHRYTIDFTSGLGFVGIGVALLGRNHPIGMALGAILISFLERSSQILDLKDVPKEIERIMQGIIILFVVIGYEIVRRYILTSQIKEASKEVLNE
;
A
#
# COMPACT_ATOMS: atom_id res chain seq x y z
N GLY A 1 -4.55 -3.69 10.34
CA GLY A 1 -3.46 -4.62 10.04
C GLY A 1 -3.87 -6.07 10.23
N ILE A 2 -4.23 -6.48 11.45
CA ILE A 2 -4.56 -7.89 11.80
C ILE A 2 -5.76 -8.40 10.99
N PHE A 3 -6.84 -7.63 10.90
CA PHE A 3 -8.03 -7.98 10.10
C PHE A 3 -7.69 -8.15 8.61
N TYR A 4 -6.89 -7.25 8.06
CA TYR A 4 -6.44 -7.34 6.67
C TYR A 4 -5.59 -8.60 6.44
N TYR A 5 -4.64 -8.89 7.33
CA TYR A 5 -3.83 -10.10 7.25
C TYR A 5 -4.70 -11.36 7.27
N TRP A 6 -5.64 -11.44 8.22
CA TRP A 6 -6.55 -12.58 8.33
C TRP A 6 -7.41 -12.75 7.07
N LEU A 7 -7.99 -11.64 6.56
CA LEU A 7 -8.84 -11.65 5.37
C LEU A 7 -8.07 -12.13 4.13
N ILE A 8 -6.89 -11.60 3.88
CA ILE A 8 -6.13 -11.86 2.65
C ILE A 8 -5.38 -13.20 2.69
N TRP A 9 -4.90 -13.62 3.88
CA TRP A 9 -4.03 -14.79 3.98
C TRP A 9 -4.69 -16.02 4.59
N LYS A 10 -5.83 -15.89 5.25
CA LYS A 10 -6.47 -16.98 5.99
C LYS A 10 -7.89 -17.33 5.48
N THR A 11 -8.41 -16.62 4.47
CA THR A 11 -9.72 -16.90 3.90
C THR A 11 -9.63 -17.35 2.44
N SER A 12 -10.62 -18.11 1.97
CA SER A 12 -10.76 -18.51 0.56
C SER A 12 -10.93 -17.29 -0.34
N LEU A 13 -11.72 -16.30 0.10
CA LEU A 13 -11.85 -15.03 -0.63
C LEU A 13 -10.51 -14.33 -0.86
N GLY A 14 -9.64 -14.30 0.15
CA GLY A 14 -8.31 -13.72 0.02
C GLY A 14 -7.42 -14.51 -0.94
N TYR A 15 -7.56 -15.83 -1.00
CA TYR A 15 -6.88 -16.66 -1.99
C TYR A 15 -7.34 -16.31 -3.40
N ASP A 16 -8.64 -16.28 -3.66
CA ASP A 16 -9.22 -15.97 -4.96
C ASP A 16 -8.88 -14.53 -5.41
N LEU A 17 -8.86 -13.57 -4.49
CA LEU A 17 -8.44 -12.20 -4.76
C LEU A 17 -6.97 -12.12 -5.19
N ARG A 18 -6.07 -12.84 -4.54
CA ARG A 18 -4.64 -12.88 -4.90
C ARG A 18 -4.43 -13.61 -6.23
N ALA A 19 -5.12 -14.72 -6.45
CA ALA A 19 -5.07 -15.47 -7.72
C ALA A 19 -5.53 -14.58 -8.87
N THR A 20 -6.67 -13.88 -8.72
CA THR A 20 -7.20 -12.94 -9.71
C THR A 20 -6.25 -11.76 -9.94
N GLY A 21 -5.63 -11.23 -8.90
CA GLY A 21 -4.65 -10.14 -8.99
C GLY A 21 -3.35 -10.55 -9.71
N SER A 22 -2.97 -11.82 -9.63
CA SER A 22 -1.79 -12.34 -10.33
C SER A 22 -2.06 -12.65 -11.80
N ASN A 23 -3.14 -13.35 -12.08
CA ASN A 23 -3.57 -13.69 -13.44
C ASN A 23 -5.09 -13.93 -13.50
N PRO A 24 -5.89 -12.96 -13.97
CA PRO A 24 -7.34 -13.06 -14.05
C PRO A 24 -7.81 -14.21 -14.94
N ILE A 25 -7.04 -14.54 -15.99
CA ILE A 25 -7.39 -15.61 -16.94
C ILE A 25 -7.24 -16.97 -16.24
N ALA A 26 -6.11 -17.20 -15.57
CA ALA A 26 -5.87 -18.43 -14.83
C ALA A 26 -6.89 -18.62 -13.68
N ALA A 27 -7.24 -17.55 -12.98
CA ALA A 27 -8.25 -17.58 -11.93
C ALA A 27 -9.64 -18.01 -12.45
N LYS A 28 -10.01 -17.55 -13.65
CA LYS A 28 -11.26 -17.95 -14.31
C LYS A 28 -11.30 -19.44 -14.62
N PHE A 29 -10.21 -20.02 -15.09
CA PHE A 29 -10.11 -21.47 -15.33
C PHE A 29 -10.17 -22.30 -14.04
N SER A 30 -9.79 -21.72 -12.90
CA SER A 30 -9.91 -22.35 -11.57
C SER A 30 -11.29 -22.22 -10.95
N GLY A 31 -12.27 -21.66 -11.67
CA GLY A 31 -13.66 -21.50 -11.22
C GLY A 31 -13.95 -20.18 -10.45
N ALA A 32 -12.96 -19.31 -10.30
CA ALA A 32 -13.18 -17.99 -9.73
C ALA A 32 -13.83 -17.04 -10.78
N ASP A 33 -14.66 -16.11 -10.32
CA ASP A 33 -15.25 -15.07 -11.16
C ASP A 33 -14.49 -13.74 -10.93
N PRO A 34 -13.55 -13.36 -11.82
CA PRO A 34 -12.73 -12.17 -11.61
C PRO A 34 -13.55 -10.88 -11.51
N ALA A 35 -14.66 -10.78 -12.24
CA ALA A 35 -15.49 -9.59 -12.22
C ALA A 35 -16.15 -9.37 -10.84
N LYS A 36 -16.71 -10.41 -10.26
CA LYS A 36 -17.29 -10.35 -8.91
C LYS A 36 -16.24 -10.08 -7.85
N LEU A 37 -15.05 -10.67 -7.96
CA LEU A 37 -13.96 -10.46 -7.03
C LEU A 37 -13.42 -9.04 -7.05
N ILE A 38 -13.32 -8.41 -8.21
CA ILE A 38 -12.94 -7.00 -8.35
C ILE A 38 -13.97 -6.09 -7.69
N ILE A 39 -15.27 -6.32 -7.95
CA ILE A 39 -16.35 -5.54 -7.32
C ILE A 39 -16.31 -5.71 -5.80
N LEU A 40 -16.13 -6.93 -5.31
CA LEU A 40 -16.04 -7.22 -3.88
C LEU A 40 -14.82 -6.52 -3.24
N ALA A 41 -13.67 -6.55 -3.90
CA ALA A 41 -12.48 -5.84 -3.44
C ALA A 41 -12.71 -4.34 -3.32
N MET A 42 -13.37 -3.73 -4.33
CA MET A 42 -13.73 -2.31 -4.32
C MET A 42 -14.71 -1.96 -3.20
N LEU A 43 -15.71 -2.80 -2.96
CA LEU A 43 -16.67 -2.62 -1.86
C LEU A 43 -16.00 -2.68 -0.48
N ILE A 44 -15.13 -3.66 -0.25
CA ILE A 44 -14.38 -3.80 1.01
C ILE A 44 -13.44 -2.59 1.18
N SER A 45 -12.72 -2.21 0.13
CA SER A 45 -11.83 -1.04 0.16
C SER A 45 -12.59 0.25 0.45
N GLY A 46 -13.75 0.46 -0.20
CA GLY A 46 -14.61 1.61 0.04
C GLY A 46 -15.17 1.65 1.46
N ALA A 47 -15.59 0.51 2.00
CA ALA A 47 -16.06 0.43 3.39
C ALA A 47 -14.97 0.81 4.40
N ILE A 48 -13.73 0.30 4.21
CA ILE A 48 -12.59 0.63 5.06
C ILE A 48 -12.23 2.12 4.90
N ALA A 49 -12.23 2.64 3.68
CA ALA A 49 -11.97 4.06 3.42
C ALA A 49 -12.99 4.98 4.10
N GLY A 50 -14.27 4.59 4.12
CA GLY A 50 -15.32 5.31 4.85
C GLY A 50 -15.08 5.38 6.36
N MET A 51 -14.48 4.32 6.94
CA MET A 51 -14.16 4.30 8.37
C MET A 51 -12.97 5.20 8.74
N VAL A 52 -12.06 5.48 7.82
CA VAL A 52 -10.88 6.35 8.06
C VAL A 52 -11.32 7.75 8.46
N GLY A 53 -12.34 8.30 7.80
CA GLY A 53 -12.88 9.62 8.09
C GLY A 53 -13.55 9.73 9.47
N MET A 54 -14.11 8.64 10.00
CA MET A 54 -14.85 8.67 11.27
C MET A 54 -13.98 9.06 12.46
N SER A 55 -12.74 8.58 12.52
CA SER A 55 -11.85 8.85 13.66
C SER A 55 -11.47 10.33 13.75
N GLY A 56 -11.27 11.00 12.64
CA GLY A 56 -10.99 12.42 12.61
C GLY A 56 -12.23 13.29 12.90
N LEU A 57 -13.38 12.89 12.34
CA LEU A 57 -14.65 13.59 12.57
C LEU A 57 -15.08 13.53 14.06
N MET A 58 -15.00 12.36 14.67
CA MET A 58 -15.43 12.17 16.05
C MET A 58 -14.39 12.60 17.08
N GLY A 59 -13.07 12.51 16.74
CA GLY A 59 -12.00 12.76 17.70
C GLY A 59 -11.41 14.15 17.71
N TYR A 60 -11.34 14.83 16.58
CA TYR A 60 -10.57 16.07 16.47
C TYR A 60 -11.37 17.28 15.97
N TYR A 61 -12.12 17.12 14.88
CA TYR A 61 -12.73 18.28 14.21
C TYR A 61 -14.14 18.62 14.69
N HIS A 62 -14.92 17.68 15.19
CA HIS A 62 -16.34 17.81 15.61
C HIS A 62 -17.23 18.50 14.56
N ARG A 63 -16.72 18.72 13.35
CA ARG A 63 -17.42 19.33 12.20
C ARG A 63 -16.79 18.85 10.90
N TYR A 64 -17.61 18.71 9.87
CA TYR A 64 -17.16 18.35 8.54
C TYR A 64 -16.56 19.58 7.84
N THR A 65 -15.34 19.45 7.33
CA THR A 65 -14.69 20.44 6.46
C THR A 65 -14.39 19.77 5.11
N ILE A 66 -14.50 20.53 4.02
CA ILE A 66 -14.35 20.01 2.65
C ILE A 66 -12.95 19.39 2.43
N ASP A 67 -11.93 19.92 3.06
CA ASP A 67 -10.54 19.47 2.93
C ASP A 67 -10.16 18.31 3.87
N PHE A 68 -11.10 17.79 4.63
CA PHE A 68 -10.87 16.81 5.69
C PHE A 68 -10.18 15.51 5.20
N THR A 69 -10.50 15.03 4.01
CA THR A 69 -9.94 13.82 3.42
C THR A 69 -9.00 14.09 2.24
N SER A 70 -8.74 15.38 1.95
CA SER A 70 -7.91 15.77 0.81
C SER A 70 -6.49 15.19 0.94
N GLY A 71 -6.07 14.40 -0.05
CA GLY A 71 -4.73 13.83 -0.12
C GLY A 71 -4.53 12.50 0.62
N LEU A 72 -5.38 12.12 1.58
CA LEU A 72 -5.22 10.87 2.35
C LEU A 72 -5.16 9.61 1.46
N GLY A 73 -5.95 9.58 0.39
CA GLY A 73 -5.91 8.47 -0.57
C GLY A 73 -4.55 8.35 -1.26
N PHE A 74 -3.95 9.47 -1.64
CA PHE A 74 -2.63 9.50 -2.28
C PHE A 74 -1.52 9.02 -1.33
N VAL A 75 -1.55 9.50 -0.09
CA VAL A 75 -0.65 9.06 0.97
C VAL A 75 -0.83 7.57 1.24
N GLY A 76 -2.07 7.07 1.26
CA GLY A 76 -2.38 5.65 1.42
C GLY A 76 -1.79 4.77 0.31
N ILE A 77 -1.83 5.21 -0.95
CA ILE A 77 -1.16 4.53 -2.06
C ILE A 77 0.35 4.49 -1.82
N GLY A 78 0.96 5.62 -1.42
CA GLY A 78 2.38 5.70 -1.09
C GLY A 78 2.77 4.72 0.02
N VAL A 79 2.00 4.66 1.10
CA VAL A 79 2.20 3.71 2.21
C VAL A 79 2.07 2.25 1.74
N ALA A 80 1.10 1.94 0.87
CA ALA A 80 0.93 0.59 0.34
C ALA A 80 2.13 0.16 -0.52
N LEU A 81 2.62 1.05 -1.37
CA LEU A 81 3.83 0.81 -2.18
C LEU A 81 5.07 0.66 -1.30
N LEU A 82 5.24 1.55 -0.32
CA LEU A 82 6.34 1.49 0.66
C LEU A 82 6.34 0.16 1.42
N GLY A 83 5.16 -0.32 1.82
CA GLY A 83 4.95 -1.58 2.52
C GLY A 83 4.90 -2.81 1.62
N ARG A 84 5.06 -2.67 0.29
CA ARG A 84 4.98 -3.77 -0.69
C ARG A 84 3.68 -4.56 -0.61
N ASN A 85 2.58 -3.92 -0.29
CA ASN A 85 1.28 -4.56 -0.04
C ASN A 85 1.31 -5.65 1.06
N HIS A 86 2.39 -5.73 1.85
CA HIS A 86 2.49 -6.62 2.99
C HIS A 86 1.98 -5.91 4.25
N PRO A 87 1.12 -6.54 5.08
CA PRO A 87 0.47 -5.87 6.21
C PRO A 87 1.46 -5.26 7.22
N ILE A 88 2.55 -5.96 7.52
CA ILE A 88 3.57 -5.46 8.44
C ILE A 88 4.34 -4.29 7.81
N GLY A 89 4.71 -4.40 6.53
CA GLY A 89 5.38 -3.32 5.80
C GLY A 89 4.52 -2.06 5.70
N MET A 90 3.22 -2.21 5.43
CA MET A 90 2.27 -1.08 5.42
C MET A 90 2.13 -0.43 6.81
N ALA A 91 2.13 -1.23 7.89
CA ALA A 91 2.08 -0.69 9.24
C ALA A 91 3.34 0.15 9.57
N LEU A 92 4.52 -0.36 9.23
CA LEU A 92 5.77 0.39 9.40
C LEU A 92 5.82 1.65 8.52
N GLY A 93 5.41 1.55 7.26
CA GLY A 93 5.29 2.68 6.35
C GLY A 93 4.33 3.75 6.85
N ALA A 94 3.18 3.35 7.38
CA ALA A 94 2.20 4.26 7.96
C ALA A 94 2.77 5.00 9.19
N ILE A 95 3.50 4.31 10.07
CA ILE A 95 4.16 4.92 11.23
C ILE A 95 5.19 5.96 10.75
N LEU A 96 6.00 5.62 9.76
CA LEU A 96 7.03 6.51 9.21
C LEU A 96 6.40 7.78 8.61
N ILE A 97 5.38 7.62 7.77
CA ILE A 97 4.69 8.77 7.16
C ILE A 97 3.98 9.62 8.23
N SER A 98 3.30 8.99 9.19
CA SER A 98 2.65 9.73 10.29
C SER A 98 3.65 10.49 11.17
N PHE A 99 4.86 9.94 11.35
CA PHE A 99 5.94 10.63 12.06
C PHE A 99 6.40 11.88 11.29
N LEU A 100 6.55 11.77 9.96
CA LEU A 100 6.88 12.91 9.10
C LEU A 100 5.80 13.99 9.15
N GLU A 101 4.52 13.62 9.03
CA GLU A 101 3.40 14.55 9.16
C GLU A 101 3.40 15.27 10.51
N ARG A 102 3.66 14.56 11.60
CA ARG A 102 3.72 15.15 12.94
C ARG A 102 4.91 16.10 13.09
N SER A 103 6.05 15.74 12.54
CA SER A 103 7.25 16.59 12.55
C SER A 103 7.01 17.90 11.78
N SER A 104 6.32 17.83 10.67
CA SER A 104 5.97 19.00 9.86
C SER A 104 5.04 19.99 10.60
N GLN A 105 4.06 19.48 11.36
CA GLN A 105 3.20 20.34 12.17
C GLN A 105 3.98 21.18 13.20
N ILE A 106 5.10 20.67 13.69
CA ILE A 106 6.01 21.40 14.59
C ILE A 106 6.83 22.44 13.82
N LEU A 107 7.25 22.10 12.59
CA LEU A 107 7.98 23.02 11.72
C LEU A 107 7.11 24.21 11.24
N ASP A 108 5.81 23.99 11.04
CA ASP A 108 4.83 25.02 10.68
C ASP A 108 4.79 26.17 11.73
N LEU A 109 5.06 25.86 13.00
CA LEU A 109 5.20 26.84 14.07
C LEU A 109 6.46 27.74 13.95
N LYS A 110 7.38 27.39 13.03
CA LYS A 110 8.64 28.10 12.76
C LYS A 110 8.68 28.72 11.35
N ASP A 111 7.51 29.06 10.79
CA ASP A 111 7.36 29.67 9.46
C ASP A 111 7.90 28.83 8.28
N VAL A 112 8.00 27.50 8.45
CA VAL A 112 8.36 26.59 7.35
C VAL A 112 7.09 26.18 6.61
N PRO A 113 6.99 26.42 5.28
CA PRO A 113 5.80 26.07 4.50
C PRO A 113 5.49 24.57 4.52
N LYS A 114 4.21 24.20 4.68
CA LYS A 114 3.73 22.80 4.67
C LYS A 114 3.99 22.07 3.36
N GLU A 115 4.22 22.81 2.29
CA GLU A 115 4.56 22.27 0.98
C GLU A 115 5.87 21.49 0.99
N ILE A 116 6.82 21.86 1.86
CA ILE A 116 8.11 21.17 2.02
C ILE A 116 7.89 19.72 2.48
N GLU A 117 6.94 19.48 3.38
CA GLU A 117 6.58 18.14 3.83
C GLU A 117 6.12 17.26 2.67
N ARG A 118 5.20 17.76 1.83
CA ARG A 118 4.67 17.01 0.69
C ARG A 118 5.76 16.67 -0.31
N ILE A 119 6.69 17.60 -0.54
CA ILE A 119 7.86 17.36 -1.39
C ILE A 119 8.73 16.26 -0.79
N MET A 120 9.04 16.32 0.50
CA MET A 120 9.82 15.30 1.20
C MET A 120 9.15 13.92 1.15
N GLN A 121 7.84 13.84 1.39
CA GLN A 121 7.08 12.60 1.25
C GLN A 121 7.18 12.03 -0.17
N GLY A 122 6.98 12.87 -1.18
CA GLY A 122 7.09 12.46 -2.58
C GLY A 122 8.47 11.90 -2.92
N ILE A 123 9.53 12.57 -2.48
CA ILE A 123 10.91 12.13 -2.67
C ILE A 123 11.17 10.79 -1.97
N ILE A 124 10.75 10.62 -0.71
CA ILE A 124 10.93 9.38 0.05
C ILE A 124 10.23 8.22 -0.65
N ILE A 125 8.97 8.39 -1.05
CA ILE A 125 8.20 7.36 -1.75
C ILE A 125 8.91 6.98 -3.06
N LEU A 126 9.36 7.97 -3.83
CA LEU A 126 10.05 7.76 -5.09
C LEU A 126 11.35 6.97 -4.89
N PHE A 127 12.20 7.36 -3.94
CA PHE A 127 13.44 6.64 -3.65
C PHE A 127 13.19 5.20 -3.20
N VAL A 128 12.17 4.96 -2.39
CA VAL A 128 11.85 3.60 -1.94
C VAL A 128 11.34 2.73 -3.09
N VAL A 129 10.48 3.27 -3.96
CA VAL A 129 9.97 2.55 -5.13
C VAL A 129 11.10 2.21 -6.10
N ILE A 130 11.96 3.18 -6.41
CA ILE A 130 13.12 2.97 -7.29
C ILE A 130 14.10 1.96 -6.66
N GLY A 131 14.46 2.15 -5.39
CA GLY A 131 15.39 1.26 -4.69
C GLY A 131 14.89 -0.17 -4.67
N TYR A 132 13.58 -0.35 -4.43
CA TYR A 132 12.96 -1.66 -4.48
C TYR A 132 13.04 -2.30 -5.87
N GLU A 133 12.72 -1.56 -6.93
CA GLU A 133 12.76 -2.10 -8.30
C GLU A 133 14.19 -2.50 -8.72
N ILE A 134 15.19 -1.73 -8.30
CA ILE A 134 16.61 -2.06 -8.55
C ILE A 134 16.98 -3.38 -7.84
N VAL A 135 16.67 -3.50 -6.55
CA VAL A 135 16.96 -4.72 -5.78
C VAL A 135 16.24 -5.93 -6.35
N ARG A 136 14.96 -5.78 -6.71
CA ARG A 136 14.16 -6.85 -7.35
C ARG A 136 14.80 -7.32 -8.65
N ARG A 137 15.20 -6.41 -9.52
CA ARG A 137 15.86 -6.76 -10.79
C ARG A 137 17.19 -7.46 -10.56
N TYR A 138 17.96 -7.00 -9.58
CA TYR A 138 19.22 -7.63 -9.23
C TYR A 138 19.05 -9.08 -8.76
N ILE A 139 18.08 -9.33 -7.86
CA ILE A 139 17.76 -10.68 -7.38
C ILE A 139 17.30 -11.59 -8.52
N LEU A 140 16.38 -11.14 -9.38
CA LEU A 140 15.90 -11.91 -10.52
C LEU A 140 17.04 -12.27 -11.48
N THR A 141 17.94 -11.34 -11.77
CA THR A 141 19.09 -11.58 -12.64
C THR A 141 20.07 -12.59 -12.03
N SER A 142 20.25 -12.55 -10.70
CA SER A 142 21.10 -13.52 -10.00
C SER A 142 20.50 -14.93 -10.06
N GLN A 143 19.20 -15.06 -9.83
CA GLN A 143 18.50 -16.36 -9.90
C GLN A 143 18.56 -16.98 -11.30
N ILE A 144 18.39 -16.17 -12.34
CA ILE A 144 18.51 -16.63 -13.74
C ILE A 144 19.94 -17.12 -14.03
N LYS A 145 20.95 -16.42 -13.53
CA LYS A 145 22.35 -16.84 -13.70
C LYS A 145 22.68 -18.14 -12.97
N GLU A 146 22.12 -18.37 -11.80
CA GLU A 146 22.32 -19.62 -11.05
C GLU A 146 21.64 -20.78 -11.77
N ALA A 147 20.37 -20.63 -12.16
CA ALA A 147 19.66 -21.64 -12.92
C ALA A 147 20.34 -21.99 -14.27
N SER A 148 20.90 -20.98 -14.96
CA SER A 148 21.65 -21.22 -16.20
C SER A 148 22.96 -21.97 -15.99
N LYS A 149 23.60 -21.84 -14.82
CA LYS A 149 24.82 -22.61 -14.49
C LYS A 149 24.51 -24.06 -14.14
N GLU A 150 23.38 -24.32 -13.48
CA GLU A 150 22.96 -25.69 -13.18
C GLU A 150 22.68 -26.50 -14.46
N VAL A 151 21.98 -25.91 -15.41
CA VAL A 151 21.66 -26.54 -16.73
C VAL A 151 22.91 -26.78 -17.57
N LEU A 152 23.99 -25.99 -17.41
CA LEU A 152 25.25 -26.18 -18.16
C LEU A 152 26.19 -27.20 -17.53
N ASN A 153 25.93 -27.63 -16.28
CA ASN A 153 26.73 -28.62 -15.56
C ASN A 153 26.10 -30.04 -15.55
N GLU A 154 24.91 -30.21 -16.15
CA GLU A 154 24.30 -31.50 -16.47
C GLU A 154 24.58 -31.89 -17.93
#